data_9f28482de63a0d992464b1d1d4cfd2e9
#
_entry.id   9f28482de63a0d992464b1d1d4cfd2e9
#
_cell.length_a   1.000
_cell.length_b   1.000
_cell.length_c   1.000
_cell.angle_alpha   90.00
_cell.angle_beta   90.00
_cell.angle_gamma   90.00
#
_symmetry.space_group_name_H-M   'P 1'
#
loop_
_entity.id
_entity.type
_entity.pdbx_description
1 polymer ?
#
loop_
_entity_poly.entity_id
_entity_poly.type
_entity_poly.pdbx_seq_one_letter_code
_entity_poly.pdbx_strand_id
1 'polypeptide(L)'
;MSHHFDTTLAKEEPSLNLCDFYLFDGPPGKTVMAMTVNPDVGLSAPDTLHPEGLYAFRFDLNGDAREEVTFKFRFGEPQHGDGSEHTHIQPFVVRKATGDDALRGDAGESLIEGETGSVATASNIRAYAGIAPELFAANTGFSAFMTAFYKDQRFAGDAFLHQQNPFARRNVTAIVLEVPSELIGQGKINAWATISLFGHAPEIQVSRWGLPMVTHLFFNDPSDQEVKKEQFNASVPSEDLERFGNSIADFAEKMTTYAGSAADPGEYGKLIAARLCPDTLPYELGTAAAFEVASFNGRALGDDALDVMLTLVTNTPLVDGLAPDRGRIRQDFPYYGAPYTAEEQVGVRPMPRPAKK
;
A
#
# COMPACT_ATOMS: atom_id res chain seq x y z
N MET A 1 -7.10 0.34 8.22
CA MET A 1 -7.29 0.22 6.77
C MET A 1 -6.17 0.97 6.11
N SER A 2 -5.31 0.28 5.48
CA SER A 2 -4.26 0.91 4.72
C SER A 2 -4.86 1.56 3.48
N HIS A 3 -5.08 1.84 2.57
CA HIS A 3 -5.66 2.55 1.46
C HIS A 3 -6.79 1.77 0.76
N HIS A 4 -7.91 1.53 1.40
CA HIS A 4 -9.02 0.85 0.73
C HIS A 4 -10.06 1.84 0.21
N PHE A 5 -10.30 1.78 -1.11
CA PHE A 5 -11.35 2.56 -1.78
C PHE A 5 -11.26 4.08 -1.58
N ASP A 6 -10.05 4.63 -1.70
CA ASP A 6 -9.80 6.06 -1.49
C ASP A 6 -10.30 6.92 -2.66
N THR A 7 -10.28 6.40 -3.89
CA THR A 7 -10.72 7.14 -5.08
C THR A 7 -12.03 6.60 -5.66
N THR A 8 -12.71 7.41 -6.45
CA THR A 8 -13.95 7.01 -7.12
C THR A 8 -13.72 5.82 -8.05
N LEU A 9 -12.65 5.85 -8.85
CA LEU A 9 -12.31 4.74 -9.74
C LEU A 9 -11.97 3.46 -8.98
N ALA A 10 -11.23 3.53 -7.88
CA ALA A 10 -10.93 2.36 -7.04
C ALA A 10 -12.18 1.78 -6.36
N LYS A 11 -13.18 2.62 -6.04
CA LYS A 11 -14.48 2.16 -5.53
C LYS A 11 -15.31 1.41 -6.58
N GLU A 12 -15.24 1.86 -7.82
CA GLU A 12 -15.96 1.25 -8.94
C GLU A 12 -15.26 0.00 -9.46
N GLU A 13 -13.94 0.04 -9.50
CA GLU A 13 -13.07 -1.02 -10.03
C GLU A 13 -12.02 -1.42 -8.99
N PRO A 14 -12.33 -2.39 -8.11
CA PRO A 14 -11.44 -2.80 -7.01
C PRO A 14 -10.05 -3.27 -7.43
N SER A 15 -9.90 -3.78 -8.65
CA SER A 15 -8.59 -4.16 -9.20
C SER A 15 -7.63 -2.98 -9.37
N LEU A 16 -8.16 -1.74 -9.35
CA LEU A 16 -7.38 -0.49 -9.37
C LEU A 16 -7.14 0.08 -7.96
N ASN A 17 -7.64 -0.59 -6.92
CA ASN A 17 -7.42 -0.18 -5.54
C ASN A 17 -6.12 -0.78 -5.01
N LEU A 18 -5.12 0.04 -4.76
CA LEU A 18 -3.90 -0.33 -4.08
C LEU A 18 -4.17 -0.39 -2.58
N CYS A 19 -3.91 -1.55 -1.95
CA CYS A 19 -4.18 -1.78 -0.54
C CYS A 19 -2.95 -1.53 0.33
N ASP A 20 -1.82 -2.15 -0.02
CA ASP A 20 -0.57 -2.05 0.71
C ASP A 20 0.64 -2.13 -0.22
N PHE A 21 1.75 -1.55 0.24
CA PHE A 21 3.06 -1.61 -0.41
C PHE A 21 4.11 -2.11 0.60
N TYR A 22 4.97 -3.02 0.15
CA TYR A 22 6.04 -3.62 0.93
C TYR A 22 7.35 -3.58 0.13
N LEU A 23 8.45 -3.36 0.84
CA LEU A 23 9.79 -3.32 0.26
C LEU A 23 10.77 -3.87 1.29
N PHE A 24 11.43 -4.99 0.98
CA PHE A 24 12.28 -5.70 1.93
C PHE A 24 13.39 -6.50 1.25
N ASP A 25 14.32 -7.01 2.04
CA ASP A 25 15.41 -7.85 1.58
C ASP A 25 14.90 -9.26 1.18
N GLY A 26 15.38 -9.72 0.05
CA GLY A 26 15.25 -11.09 -0.42
C GLY A 26 16.48 -11.93 -0.05
N PRO A 27 16.72 -13.02 -0.77
CA PRO A 27 18.00 -13.72 -0.71
C PRO A 27 19.18 -12.78 -0.97
N PRO A 28 20.41 -13.13 -0.55
CA PRO A 28 21.56 -12.24 -0.65
C PRO A 28 21.70 -11.55 -2.02
N GLY A 29 21.79 -10.21 -1.99
CA GLY A 29 21.92 -9.38 -3.19
C GLY A 29 20.60 -9.11 -3.93
N LYS A 30 19.46 -9.45 -3.33
CA LYS A 30 18.13 -9.23 -3.91
C LYS A 30 17.25 -8.34 -3.06
N THR A 31 16.38 -7.63 -3.74
CA THR A 31 15.31 -6.82 -3.15
C THR A 31 13.96 -7.34 -3.62
N VAL A 32 13.01 -7.39 -2.70
CA VAL A 32 11.61 -7.76 -2.93
C VAL A 32 10.74 -6.54 -2.81
N MET A 33 9.92 -6.32 -3.81
CA MET A 33 8.85 -5.34 -3.79
C MET A 33 7.51 -6.06 -3.97
N ALA A 34 6.53 -5.70 -3.17
CA ALA A 34 5.19 -6.26 -3.28
C ALA A 34 4.13 -5.18 -3.09
N MET A 35 3.06 -5.26 -3.86
CA MET A 35 1.84 -4.51 -3.60
C MET A 35 0.66 -5.47 -3.51
N THR A 36 -0.31 -5.11 -2.69
CA THR A 36 -1.60 -5.79 -2.66
C THR A 36 -2.67 -4.88 -3.24
N VAL A 37 -3.58 -5.47 -3.98
CA VAL A 37 -4.68 -4.79 -4.66
C VAL A 37 -5.97 -5.58 -4.48
N ASN A 38 -7.11 -4.99 -4.79
CA ASN A 38 -8.40 -5.67 -4.80
C ASN A 38 -8.75 -6.33 -3.44
N PRO A 39 -9.18 -5.56 -2.44
CA PRO A 39 -9.43 -6.05 -1.08
C PRO A 39 -10.68 -6.96 -0.95
N ASP A 40 -11.45 -7.09 -2.01
CA ASP A 40 -12.69 -7.87 -2.07
C ASP A 40 -12.61 -9.07 -3.03
N VAL A 41 -11.41 -9.47 -3.41
CA VAL A 41 -11.20 -10.61 -4.31
C VAL A 41 -11.88 -11.89 -3.76
N GLY A 42 -12.67 -12.54 -4.61
CA GLY A 42 -13.41 -13.72 -4.22
C GLY A 42 -14.65 -13.46 -3.33
N LEU A 43 -14.93 -12.22 -2.96
CA LEU A 43 -16.12 -11.83 -2.19
C LEU A 43 -17.12 -11.04 -3.03
N SER A 44 -16.76 -9.85 -3.48
CA SER A 44 -17.62 -8.99 -4.31
C SER A 44 -16.90 -8.44 -5.53
N ALA A 45 -15.65 -8.83 -5.74
CA ALA A 45 -14.85 -8.48 -6.91
C ALA A 45 -14.25 -9.74 -7.55
N PRO A 46 -14.06 -9.75 -8.88
CA PRO A 46 -13.40 -10.85 -9.57
C PRO A 46 -11.93 -10.98 -9.14
N ASP A 47 -11.34 -12.12 -9.46
CA ASP A 47 -9.93 -12.43 -9.22
C ASP A 47 -8.99 -11.87 -10.30
N THR A 48 -9.50 -10.99 -11.15
CA THR A 48 -8.77 -10.43 -12.29
C THR A 48 -8.17 -9.07 -11.97
N LEU A 49 -7.06 -8.78 -12.63
CA LEU A 49 -6.42 -7.45 -12.69
C LEU A 49 -6.92 -6.71 -13.94
N HIS A 50 -6.95 -5.37 -13.87
CA HIS A 50 -7.51 -4.58 -14.98
C HIS A 50 -6.58 -4.62 -16.20
N PRO A 51 -7.06 -4.99 -17.41
CA PRO A 51 -6.19 -5.09 -18.60
C PRO A 51 -5.57 -3.75 -19.02
N GLU A 52 -6.24 -2.63 -18.78
CA GLU A 52 -5.67 -1.29 -18.97
C GLU A 52 -4.99 -0.76 -17.71
N GLY A 53 -4.88 -1.55 -16.64
CA GLY A 53 -4.16 -1.19 -15.43
C GLY A 53 -2.65 -1.21 -15.66
N LEU A 54 -1.98 -0.16 -15.21
CA LEU A 54 -0.53 -0.07 -15.11
C LEU A 54 -0.16 -0.07 -13.63
N TYR A 55 0.44 -1.17 -13.15
CA TYR A 55 0.83 -1.37 -11.76
C TYR A 55 2.33 -1.17 -11.67
N ALA A 56 2.77 -0.17 -10.92
CA ALA A 56 4.16 0.27 -10.94
C ALA A 56 4.78 0.39 -9.55
N PHE A 57 6.01 -0.11 -9.44
CA PHE A 57 6.93 0.16 -8.33
C PHE A 57 7.94 1.22 -8.79
N ARG A 58 7.98 2.35 -8.08
CA ARG A 58 8.75 3.54 -8.44
C ARG A 58 9.86 3.78 -7.44
N PHE A 59 11.03 4.18 -7.92
CA PHE A 59 12.24 4.34 -7.12
C PHE A 59 12.92 5.68 -7.42
N ASP A 60 13.02 6.51 -6.39
CA ASP A 60 13.82 7.73 -6.34
C ASP A 60 15.19 7.39 -5.77
N LEU A 61 16.23 7.64 -6.53
CA LEU A 61 17.61 7.31 -6.19
C LEU A 61 18.44 8.53 -5.78
N ASN A 62 17.92 9.73 -5.99
CA ASN A 62 18.64 10.97 -5.77
C ASN A 62 18.03 11.84 -4.65
N GLY A 63 16.83 11.48 -4.14
CA GLY A 63 16.16 12.15 -3.02
C GLY A 63 15.31 13.34 -3.41
N ASP A 64 14.93 13.48 -4.70
CA ASP A 64 14.06 14.58 -5.17
C ASP A 64 12.58 14.21 -5.25
N ALA A 65 12.24 12.99 -4.80
CA ALA A 65 10.92 12.41 -4.82
C ALA A 65 10.31 12.29 -6.23
N ARG A 66 11.18 12.02 -7.19
CA ARG A 66 10.86 11.63 -8.56
C ARG A 66 11.58 10.33 -8.88
N GLU A 67 10.95 9.51 -9.68
CA GLU A 67 11.49 8.20 -10.02
C GLU A 67 12.54 8.23 -11.13
N GLU A 68 13.72 7.66 -10.88
CA GLU A 68 14.71 7.33 -11.91
C GLU A 68 14.52 5.92 -12.46
N VAL A 69 13.93 5.02 -11.66
CA VAL A 69 13.68 3.63 -12.04
C VAL A 69 12.24 3.26 -11.70
N THR A 70 11.57 2.57 -12.63
CA THR A 70 10.22 2.05 -12.42
C THR A 70 10.10 0.64 -12.96
N PHE A 71 9.56 -0.29 -12.15
CA PHE A 71 9.15 -1.61 -12.62
C PHE A 71 7.64 -1.62 -12.83
N LYS A 72 7.21 -2.03 -14.02
CA LYS A 72 5.84 -1.90 -14.51
C LYS A 72 5.26 -3.26 -14.87
N PHE A 73 4.12 -3.58 -14.28
CA PHE A 73 3.31 -4.75 -14.64
C PHE A 73 2.16 -4.33 -15.53
N ARG A 74 1.98 -5.08 -16.62
CA ARG A 74 0.79 -5.02 -17.49
C ARG A 74 0.19 -6.40 -17.56
N PHE A 75 -1.12 -6.46 -17.47
CA PHE A 75 -1.89 -7.70 -17.57
C PHE A 75 -2.67 -7.72 -18.88
N GLY A 76 -2.77 -8.90 -19.49
CA GLY A 76 -3.63 -9.11 -20.66
C GLY A 76 -5.07 -9.39 -20.26
N GLU A 77 -5.91 -9.67 -21.27
CA GLU A 77 -7.29 -10.05 -21.05
C GLU A 77 -7.40 -11.35 -20.25
N PRO A 78 -8.35 -11.45 -19.31
CA PRO A 78 -8.59 -12.66 -18.54
C PRO A 78 -9.00 -13.83 -19.44
N GLN A 79 -8.42 -15.00 -19.19
CA GLN A 79 -8.78 -16.25 -19.84
C GLN A 79 -9.37 -17.19 -18.79
N HIS A 80 -10.37 -17.98 -19.16
CA HIS A 80 -10.89 -19.00 -18.25
C HIS A 80 -9.83 -20.08 -18.04
N GLY A 81 -9.52 -20.36 -16.78
CA GLY A 81 -8.71 -21.51 -16.41
C GLY A 81 -9.44 -22.84 -16.68
N ASP A 82 -8.73 -23.92 -16.63
CA ASP A 82 -9.13 -25.26 -17.04
C ASP A 82 -10.16 -25.98 -16.13
N GLY A 83 -11.21 -25.27 -15.71
CA GLY A 83 -12.38 -25.94 -15.13
C GLY A 83 -12.83 -25.54 -13.73
N SER A 84 -12.34 -24.46 -13.14
CA SER A 84 -13.00 -23.85 -11.98
C SER A 84 -13.73 -22.58 -12.41
N GLU A 85 -15.03 -22.47 -12.08
CA GLU A 85 -15.87 -21.31 -12.44
C GLU A 85 -15.39 -19.98 -11.85
N HIS A 86 -14.31 -19.96 -11.05
CA HIS A 86 -13.84 -18.81 -10.28
C HIS A 86 -12.35 -18.49 -10.44
N THR A 87 -11.62 -19.15 -11.34
CA THR A 87 -10.21 -18.89 -11.53
C THR A 87 -9.94 -18.38 -12.94
N HIS A 88 -9.56 -17.11 -13.04
CA HIS A 88 -9.12 -16.51 -14.29
C HIS A 88 -7.59 -16.47 -14.32
N ILE A 89 -7.03 -16.78 -15.49
CA ILE A 89 -5.61 -16.66 -15.77
C ILE A 89 -5.41 -15.46 -16.69
N GLN A 90 -4.45 -14.62 -16.37
CA GLN A 90 -4.06 -13.47 -17.19
C GLN A 90 -2.57 -13.55 -17.49
N PRO A 91 -2.14 -13.42 -18.74
CA PRO A 91 -0.74 -13.21 -19.04
C PRO A 91 -0.30 -11.84 -18.51
N PHE A 92 0.95 -11.74 -18.05
CA PHE A 92 1.54 -10.48 -17.66
C PHE A 92 2.95 -10.31 -18.22
N VAL A 93 3.35 -9.05 -18.34
CA VAL A 93 4.72 -8.65 -18.65
C VAL A 93 5.20 -7.63 -17.61
N VAL A 94 6.46 -7.81 -17.17
CA VAL A 94 7.15 -6.85 -16.31
C VAL A 94 8.21 -6.14 -17.13
N ARG A 95 8.19 -4.81 -17.08
CA ARG A 95 9.19 -3.96 -17.73
C ARG A 95 9.95 -3.13 -16.71
N LYS A 96 11.22 -2.89 -16.95
CA LYS A 96 12.01 -1.88 -16.26
C LYS A 96 12.13 -0.65 -17.13
N ALA A 97 11.80 0.50 -16.61
CA ALA A 97 11.93 1.79 -17.27
C ALA A 97 12.88 2.71 -16.50
N THR A 98 13.57 3.58 -17.23
CA THR A 98 14.49 4.60 -16.69
C THR A 98 14.32 5.91 -17.46
N GLY A 99 14.79 7.03 -16.90
CA GLY A 99 14.64 8.35 -17.53
C GLY A 99 13.19 8.74 -17.75
N ASP A 100 12.86 9.33 -18.89
CA ASP A 100 11.48 9.79 -19.18
C ASP A 100 10.46 8.65 -19.20
N ASP A 101 10.89 7.45 -19.59
CA ASP A 101 10.03 6.27 -19.57
C ASP A 101 9.71 5.81 -18.14
N ALA A 102 10.49 6.16 -17.13
CA ALA A 102 10.16 5.85 -15.74
C ALA A 102 8.92 6.59 -15.25
N LEU A 103 8.72 7.82 -15.73
CA LEU A 103 7.72 8.74 -15.22
C LEU A 103 6.28 8.37 -15.62
N ARG A 104 6.07 7.75 -16.81
CA ARG A 104 4.73 7.46 -17.33
C ARG A 104 4.73 6.40 -18.42
N GLY A 105 3.51 5.95 -18.77
CA GLY A 105 3.29 4.97 -19.84
C GLY A 105 3.88 3.60 -19.49
N ASP A 106 3.77 2.68 -20.42
CA ASP A 106 4.21 1.29 -20.23
C ASP A 106 5.51 0.92 -20.97
N ALA A 107 6.22 1.91 -21.53
CA ALA A 107 7.52 1.70 -22.14
C ALA A 107 8.56 1.20 -21.14
N GLY A 108 9.60 0.51 -21.64
CA GLY A 108 10.69 -0.03 -20.85
C GLY A 108 11.20 -1.36 -21.41
N GLU A 109 12.35 -1.81 -20.88
CA GLU A 109 12.94 -3.10 -21.18
C GLU A 109 12.09 -4.24 -20.60
N SER A 110 11.69 -5.22 -21.42
CA SER A 110 10.98 -6.41 -20.94
C SER A 110 11.93 -7.29 -20.14
N LEU A 111 11.60 -7.53 -18.87
CA LEU A 111 12.42 -8.34 -17.97
C LEU A 111 11.90 -9.77 -17.87
N ILE A 112 10.59 -9.95 -17.79
CA ILE A 112 9.96 -11.23 -17.52
C ILE A 112 8.51 -11.23 -17.97
N GLU A 113 8.06 -12.37 -18.47
CA GLU A 113 6.67 -12.65 -18.80
C GLU A 113 6.18 -13.84 -17.98
N GLY A 114 4.88 -13.86 -17.65
CA GLY A 114 4.27 -14.93 -16.86
C GLY A 114 2.76 -14.93 -16.94
N GLU A 115 2.16 -15.73 -16.07
CA GLU A 115 0.71 -15.85 -15.93
C GLU A 115 0.34 -15.74 -14.45
N THR A 116 -0.82 -15.14 -14.16
CA THR A 116 -1.34 -15.05 -12.79
C THR A 116 -1.51 -16.44 -12.17
N GLY A 117 -1.34 -16.52 -10.84
CA GLY A 117 -1.41 -17.78 -10.10
C GLY A 117 -0.14 -18.64 -10.16
N SER A 118 0.85 -18.25 -10.98
CA SER A 118 2.09 -19.00 -11.17
C SER A 118 3.31 -18.13 -10.95
N VAL A 119 4.41 -18.73 -10.44
CA VAL A 119 5.70 -18.05 -10.32
C VAL A 119 6.41 -18.06 -11.66
N ALA A 120 6.63 -16.88 -12.22
CA ALA A 120 7.52 -16.72 -13.38
C ALA A 120 8.97 -16.54 -12.90
N THR A 121 9.92 -17.09 -13.66
CA THR A 121 11.35 -16.97 -13.38
C THR A 121 12.11 -16.76 -14.69
N ALA A 122 12.89 -15.68 -14.75
CA ALA A 122 13.77 -15.39 -15.88
C ALA A 122 15.09 -14.82 -15.36
N SER A 123 16.22 -15.38 -15.80
CA SER A 123 17.56 -15.01 -15.33
C SER A 123 17.61 -15.08 -13.78
N ASN A 124 17.78 -13.98 -13.12
CA ASN A 124 17.82 -13.89 -11.66
C ASN A 124 16.65 -13.09 -11.09
N ILE A 125 15.53 -13.04 -11.83
CA ILE A 125 14.31 -12.31 -11.49
C ILE A 125 13.18 -13.31 -11.26
N ARG A 126 12.32 -13.06 -10.27
CA ARG A 126 11.10 -13.83 -10.04
C ARG A 126 9.93 -12.86 -9.94
N ALA A 127 8.82 -13.21 -10.58
CA ALA A 127 7.58 -12.44 -10.54
C ALA A 127 6.39 -13.35 -10.21
N TYR A 128 5.43 -12.80 -9.48
CA TYR A 128 4.17 -13.47 -9.15
C TYR A 128 3.05 -12.44 -9.13
N ALA A 129 1.90 -12.81 -9.63
CA ALA A 129 0.66 -12.09 -9.41
C ALA A 129 -0.45 -13.12 -9.16
N GLY A 130 -1.25 -12.94 -8.11
CA GLY A 130 -2.32 -13.88 -7.79
C GLY A 130 -2.95 -13.64 -6.43
N ILE A 131 -3.95 -14.45 -6.11
CA ILE A 131 -4.68 -14.35 -4.84
C ILE A 131 -3.73 -14.69 -3.68
N ALA A 132 -3.77 -13.88 -2.65
CA ALA A 132 -2.94 -13.99 -1.46
C ALA A 132 -3.74 -13.63 -0.19
N PRO A 133 -3.34 -14.10 1.00
CA PRO A 133 -3.97 -13.64 2.24
C PRO A 133 -3.68 -12.16 2.48
N GLU A 134 -4.68 -11.42 2.98
CA GLU A 134 -4.46 -10.09 3.51
C GLU A 134 -3.63 -10.17 4.79
N LEU A 135 -2.51 -9.45 4.81
CA LEU A 135 -1.59 -9.44 5.95
C LEU A 135 -1.73 -8.17 6.80
N PHE A 136 -2.37 -7.12 6.28
CA PHE A 136 -2.62 -5.94 7.08
C PHE A 136 -3.62 -6.26 8.20
N ALA A 137 -3.27 -5.87 9.42
CA ALA A 137 -4.14 -5.99 10.58
C ALA A 137 -4.50 -4.61 11.11
N ALA A 138 -5.75 -4.44 11.52
CA ALA A 138 -6.21 -3.24 12.21
C ALA A 138 -7.44 -3.55 13.06
N ASN A 139 -7.64 -2.76 14.10
CA ASN A 139 -8.75 -2.89 15.02
C ASN A 139 -9.94 -2.03 14.55
N THR A 140 -11.15 -2.58 14.57
CA THR A 140 -12.38 -1.83 14.29
C THR A 140 -12.55 -0.59 15.17
N GLY A 141 -11.89 -0.53 16.32
CA GLY A 141 -11.81 0.64 17.20
C GLY A 141 -11.23 1.89 16.53
N PHE A 142 -10.49 1.72 15.42
CA PHE A 142 -9.96 2.85 14.66
C PHE A 142 -11.05 3.85 14.23
N SER A 143 -12.23 3.39 13.83
CA SER A 143 -13.35 4.27 13.49
C SER A 143 -13.83 5.08 14.69
N ALA A 144 -13.89 4.50 15.89
CA ALA A 144 -14.25 5.20 17.11
C ALA A 144 -13.15 6.20 17.53
N PHE A 145 -11.88 5.82 17.38
CA PHE A 145 -10.73 6.71 17.61
C PHE A 145 -10.79 7.97 16.74
N MET A 146 -11.02 7.81 15.43
CA MET A 146 -11.14 8.93 14.49
C MET A 146 -12.43 9.77 14.76
N THR A 147 -13.52 9.14 15.17
CA THR A 147 -14.74 9.84 15.55
C THR A 147 -14.52 10.72 16.79
N ALA A 148 -13.83 10.20 17.80
CA ALA A 148 -13.47 10.96 19.00
C ALA A 148 -12.58 12.16 18.66
N PHE A 149 -11.64 12.00 17.72
CA PHE A 149 -10.80 13.08 17.24
C PHE A 149 -11.60 14.19 16.55
N TYR A 150 -12.39 13.84 15.50
CA TYR A 150 -13.07 14.85 14.68
C TYR A 150 -14.33 15.47 15.33
N LYS A 151 -15.10 14.68 16.07
CA LYS A 151 -16.36 15.14 16.66
C LYS A 151 -16.23 15.60 18.10
N ASP A 152 -15.54 14.77 18.91
CA ASP A 152 -15.51 15.01 20.36
C ASP A 152 -14.26 15.83 20.76
N GLN A 153 -13.33 16.04 19.84
CA GLN A 153 -12.07 16.79 20.05
C GLN A 153 -11.28 16.25 21.25
N ARG A 154 -11.15 14.93 21.33
CA ARG A 154 -10.45 14.24 22.42
C ARG A 154 -9.58 13.10 21.90
N PHE A 155 -8.58 12.76 22.69
CA PHE A 155 -7.83 11.52 22.54
C PHE A 155 -8.62 10.34 23.11
N ALA A 156 -8.69 9.23 22.38
CA ALA A 156 -9.42 8.03 22.73
C ALA A 156 -8.57 6.77 22.57
N GLY A 157 -7.44 6.70 23.28
CA GLY A 157 -6.57 5.51 23.26
C GLY A 157 -7.25 4.22 23.73
N ASP A 158 -8.35 4.34 24.49
CA ASP A 158 -9.20 3.25 24.93
C ASP A 158 -10.14 2.69 23.84
N ALA A 159 -10.21 3.32 22.66
CA ALA A 159 -11.03 2.84 21.56
C ALA A 159 -10.63 1.44 21.04
N PHE A 160 -9.39 1.03 21.29
CA PHE A 160 -8.83 -0.24 20.84
C PHE A 160 -9.00 -1.42 21.82
N LEU A 161 -9.77 -1.27 22.88
CA LEU A 161 -9.95 -2.32 23.89
C LEU A 161 -10.69 -3.57 23.38
N HIS A 162 -11.51 -3.45 22.34
CA HIS A 162 -12.24 -4.55 21.72
C HIS A 162 -11.57 -4.99 20.44
N GLN A 163 -10.79 -6.07 20.51
CA GLN A 163 -9.96 -6.55 19.41
C GLN A 163 -10.76 -7.31 18.36
N GLN A 164 -11.17 -6.64 17.29
CA GLN A 164 -11.76 -7.26 16.11
C GLN A 164 -11.01 -6.76 14.88
N ASN A 165 -10.41 -7.70 14.12
CA ASN A 165 -9.73 -7.41 12.88
C ASN A 165 -10.72 -7.55 11.70
N PRO A 166 -11.13 -6.44 11.04
CA PRO A 166 -12.02 -6.51 9.88
C PRO A 166 -11.33 -7.09 8.62
N PHE A 167 -10.00 -7.23 8.67
CA PHE A 167 -9.19 -7.83 7.59
C PHE A 167 -8.92 -9.31 7.79
N ALA A 168 -9.25 -9.87 8.97
CA ALA A 168 -9.03 -11.27 9.27
C ALA A 168 -9.68 -12.19 8.23
N ARG A 169 -8.94 -13.19 7.77
CA ARG A 169 -9.37 -14.20 6.80
C ARG A 169 -9.83 -13.64 5.46
N ARG A 170 -9.37 -12.46 5.09
CA ARG A 170 -9.62 -11.81 3.81
C ARG A 170 -8.51 -12.17 2.82
N ASN A 171 -8.85 -12.26 1.55
CA ASN A 171 -7.88 -12.34 0.47
C ASN A 171 -7.77 -11.00 -0.26
N VAL A 172 -6.63 -10.80 -0.87
CA VAL A 172 -6.28 -9.71 -1.78
C VAL A 172 -5.61 -10.30 -3.02
N THR A 173 -5.37 -9.52 -4.04
CA THR A 173 -4.45 -9.89 -5.11
C THR A 173 -3.07 -9.31 -4.80
N ALA A 174 -2.05 -10.16 -4.68
CA ALA A 174 -0.66 -9.72 -4.51
C ALA A 174 0.06 -9.68 -5.86
N ILE A 175 0.87 -8.64 -6.07
CA ILE A 175 1.82 -8.49 -7.16
C ILE A 175 3.20 -8.41 -6.52
N VAL A 176 4.07 -9.39 -6.79
CA VAL A 176 5.37 -9.55 -6.13
C VAL A 176 6.47 -9.64 -7.17
N LEU A 177 7.52 -8.85 -6.99
CA LEU A 177 8.70 -8.88 -7.84
C LEU A 177 9.96 -8.98 -6.97
N GLU A 178 10.81 -9.95 -7.28
CA GLU A 178 12.14 -10.10 -6.69
C GLU A 178 13.19 -9.91 -7.76
N VAL A 179 14.09 -8.95 -7.55
CA VAL A 179 15.14 -8.60 -8.50
C VAL A 179 16.51 -8.52 -7.81
N PRO A 180 17.63 -8.70 -8.56
CA PRO A 180 18.92 -8.21 -8.09
C PRO A 180 18.85 -6.75 -7.71
N SER A 181 19.34 -6.38 -6.51
CA SER A 181 19.25 -4.99 -6.00
C SER A 181 19.93 -3.98 -6.93
N GLU A 182 20.95 -4.41 -7.68
CA GLU A 182 21.64 -3.59 -8.69
C GLU A 182 20.76 -3.13 -9.84
N LEU A 183 19.62 -3.82 -10.10
CA LEU A 183 18.63 -3.37 -11.09
C LEU A 183 17.82 -2.16 -10.59
N ILE A 184 17.77 -1.93 -9.30
CA ILE A 184 17.19 -0.73 -8.69
C ILE A 184 18.25 0.35 -8.61
N GLY A 185 19.32 0.10 -7.85
CA GLY A 185 20.37 1.07 -7.58
C GLY A 185 21.34 0.60 -6.50
N GLN A 186 21.84 1.53 -5.70
CA GLN A 186 22.75 1.28 -4.58
C GLN A 186 22.47 2.24 -3.43
N GLY A 187 22.71 1.81 -2.19
CA GLY A 187 22.59 2.62 -1.00
C GLY A 187 21.14 2.94 -0.63
N LYS A 188 20.92 4.13 -0.13
CA LYS A 188 19.58 4.62 0.24
C LYS A 188 18.77 5.01 -0.98
N ILE A 189 17.54 4.55 -0.99
CA ILE A 189 16.53 4.87 -2.00
C ILE A 189 15.23 5.28 -1.31
N ASN A 190 14.33 5.91 -2.06
CA ASN A 190 12.94 6.07 -1.67
C ASN A 190 12.05 5.36 -2.70
N ALA A 191 10.94 4.77 -2.24
CA ALA A 191 10.08 4.01 -3.12
C ALA A 191 8.60 4.25 -2.83
N TRP A 192 7.77 4.07 -3.86
CA TRP A 192 6.32 4.06 -3.74
C TRP A 192 5.71 3.19 -4.84
N ALA A 193 4.47 2.84 -4.66
CA ALA A 193 3.69 2.12 -5.66
C ALA A 193 2.60 3.01 -6.24
N THR A 194 2.25 2.79 -7.51
CA THR A 194 1.12 3.45 -8.17
C THR A 194 0.32 2.47 -9.01
N ILE A 195 -0.97 2.78 -9.17
CA ILE A 195 -1.81 2.15 -10.18
C ILE A 195 -2.39 3.27 -11.03
N SER A 196 -2.26 3.12 -12.35
CA SER A 196 -2.82 4.03 -13.34
C SER A 196 -3.70 3.26 -14.32
N LEU A 197 -4.69 3.94 -14.91
CA LEU A 197 -5.31 3.51 -16.15
C LEU A 197 -4.48 4.02 -17.32
N PHE A 198 -4.08 3.11 -18.20
CA PHE A 198 -3.27 3.39 -19.36
C PHE A 198 -3.70 2.49 -20.55
N GLY A 199 -4.44 3.03 -21.48
CA GLY A 199 -4.98 2.30 -22.64
C GLY A 199 -5.43 3.25 -23.72
N HIS A 200 -6.73 3.39 -23.90
CA HIS A 200 -7.35 4.20 -24.97
C HIS A 200 -7.36 5.71 -24.70
N ALA A 201 -7.02 6.13 -23.49
CA ALA A 201 -6.98 7.53 -23.06
C ALA A 201 -5.59 7.90 -22.50
N PRO A 202 -5.29 9.20 -22.30
CA PRO A 202 -4.12 9.59 -21.53
C PRO A 202 -4.08 8.88 -20.18
N GLU A 203 -2.87 8.58 -19.70
CA GLU A 203 -2.66 7.92 -18.39
C GLU A 203 -3.30 8.74 -17.28
N ILE A 204 -4.07 8.05 -16.41
CA ILE A 204 -4.70 8.63 -15.22
C ILE A 204 -4.25 7.80 -14.02
N GLN A 205 -3.50 8.41 -13.10
CA GLN A 205 -3.14 7.76 -11.84
C GLN A 205 -4.37 7.64 -10.94
N VAL A 206 -4.67 6.42 -10.49
CA VAL A 206 -5.83 6.08 -9.67
C VAL A 206 -5.47 5.94 -8.21
N SER A 207 -4.32 5.32 -7.93
CA SER A 207 -3.86 5.05 -6.57
C SER A 207 -2.36 5.28 -6.45
N ARG A 208 -1.94 5.81 -5.30
CA ARG A 208 -0.55 6.02 -4.91
C ARG A 208 -0.34 5.58 -3.47
N TRP A 209 0.82 4.98 -3.18
CA TRP A 209 1.11 4.46 -1.87
C TRP A 209 2.63 4.47 -1.59
N GLY A 210 3.09 5.27 -0.64
CA GLY A 210 4.46 5.27 -0.12
C GLY A 210 4.48 4.72 1.31
N LEU A 211 3.95 5.48 2.25
CA LEU A 211 3.87 5.13 3.67
C LEU A 211 2.47 4.62 4.05
N PRO A 212 2.36 3.64 4.97
CA PRO A 212 1.08 3.12 5.42
C PRO A 212 0.24 4.18 6.14
N MET A 213 -1.08 4.07 6.03
CA MET A 213 -2.08 4.81 6.80
C MET A 213 -2.16 6.33 6.53
N VAL A 214 -1.39 6.91 5.62
CA VAL A 214 -1.37 8.36 5.38
C VAL A 214 -2.76 8.91 5.10
N THR A 215 -3.48 8.36 4.13
CA THR A 215 -4.81 8.87 3.77
C THR A 215 -5.84 8.65 4.87
N HIS A 216 -5.72 7.57 5.63
CA HIS A 216 -6.68 7.20 6.67
C HIS A 216 -6.48 7.95 7.98
N LEU A 217 -5.28 8.40 8.27
CA LEU A 217 -5.00 9.24 9.43
C LEU A 217 -5.25 10.72 9.10
N PHE A 218 -4.60 11.23 8.05
CA PHE A 218 -4.48 12.66 7.84
C PHE A 218 -5.54 13.27 6.91
N PHE A 219 -6.18 12.44 6.06
CA PHE A 219 -7.18 12.89 5.09
C PHE A 219 -8.55 12.23 5.33
N ASN A 220 -8.90 12.03 6.60
CA ASN A 220 -10.15 11.38 7.00
C ASN A 220 -11.14 12.35 7.68
N ASP A 221 -10.98 13.66 7.46
CA ASP A 221 -11.97 14.66 7.91
C ASP A 221 -13.26 14.45 7.12
N PRO A 222 -14.40 14.21 7.82
CA PRO A 222 -15.68 13.98 7.14
C PRO A 222 -16.15 15.12 6.22
N SER A 223 -15.60 16.33 6.38
CA SER A 223 -15.99 17.50 5.58
C SER A 223 -15.34 17.54 4.20
N ASP A 224 -14.14 16.93 4.00
CA ASP A 224 -13.36 17.05 2.77
C ASP A 224 -12.57 15.79 2.37
N GLN A 225 -12.70 14.70 3.13
CA GLN A 225 -11.91 13.46 2.91
C GLN A 225 -11.97 12.93 1.48
N GLU A 226 -13.13 12.95 0.83
CA GLU A 226 -13.27 12.45 -0.55
C GLU A 226 -12.40 13.25 -1.51
N VAL A 227 -12.42 14.58 -1.40
CA VAL A 227 -11.65 15.48 -2.26
C VAL A 227 -10.15 15.35 -1.99
N LYS A 228 -9.74 15.32 -0.71
CA LYS A 228 -8.31 15.21 -0.35
C LYS A 228 -7.72 13.89 -0.78
N LYS A 229 -8.43 12.78 -0.59
CA LYS A 229 -7.98 11.45 -1.01
C LYS A 229 -7.83 11.33 -2.53
N GLU A 230 -8.79 11.86 -3.30
CA GLU A 230 -8.67 11.95 -4.76
C GLU A 230 -7.45 12.77 -5.18
N GLN A 231 -7.26 13.94 -4.58
CA GLN A 231 -6.13 14.83 -4.90
C GLN A 231 -4.78 14.18 -4.55
N PHE A 232 -4.69 13.49 -3.41
CA PHE A 232 -3.48 12.81 -2.97
C PHE A 232 -3.12 11.67 -3.92
N ASN A 233 -4.07 10.80 -4.23
CA ASN A 233 -3.84 9.65 -5.10
C ASN A 233 -3.49 10.06 -6.55
N ALA A 234 -3.96 11.22 -7.02
CA ALA A 234 -3.66 11.76 -8.34
C ALA A 234 -2.36 12.60 -8.40
N SER A 235 -1.69 12.85 -7.26
CA SER A 235 -0.49 13.68 -7.19
C SER A 235 0.79 12.86 -7.23
N VAL A 236 1.94 13.55 -7.31
CA VAL A 236 3.28 12.96 -7.21
C VAL A 236 3.93 13.30 -5.87
N PRO A 237 4.81 12.45 -5.31
CA PRO A 237 5.39 12.65 -3.98
C PRO A 237 6.13 13.99 -3.82
N SER A 238 6.78 14.48 -4.87
CA SER A 238 7.52 15.74 -4.83
C SER A 238 6.67 16.99 -4.52
N GLU A 239 5.33 16.88 -4.63
CA GLU A 239 4.39 17.97 -4.32
C GLU A 239 3.80 17.87 -2.88
N ASP A 240 4.05 16.81 -2.16
CA ASP A 240 3.29 16.47 -0.94
C ASP A 240 3.43 17.50 0.17
N LEU A 241 4.64 17.96 0.42
CA LEU A 241 4.86 18.93 1.52
C LEU A 241 4.11 20.24 1.28
N GLU A 242 4.10 20.71 0.03
CA GLU A 242 3.38 21.94 -0.35
C GLU A 242 1.86 21.75 -0.27
N ARG A 243 1.34 20.60 -0.79
CA ARG A 243 -0.09 20.37 -0.94
C ARG A 243 -0.76 19.84 0.32
N PHE A 244 -0.07 18.97 1.07
CA PHE A 244 -0.67 18.20 2.16
C PHE A 244 0.04 18.38 3.50
N GLY A 245 1.23 18.97 3.54
CA GLY A 245 2.02 19.15 4.75
C GLY A 245 1.25 19.85 5.87
N ASN A 246 0.47 20.88 5.57
CA ASN A 246 -0.36 21.56 6.56
C ASN A 246 -1.44 20.65 7.14
N SER A 247 -2.11 19.82 6.34
CA SER A 247 -3.13 18.89 6.83
C SER A 247 -2.53 17.84 7.78
N ILE A 248 -1.32 17.36 7.46
CA ILE A 248 -0.59 16.40 8.31
C ILE A 248 -0.15 17.09 9.62
N ALA A 249 0.41 18.28 9.52
CA ALA A 249 0.84 19.05 10.69
C ALA A 249 -0.32 19.36 11.64
N ASP A 250 -1.42 19.88 11.12
CA ASP A 250 -2.62 20.24 11.89
C ASP A 250 -3.24 19.02 12.60
N PHE A 251 -3.25 17.85 11.92
CA PHE A 251 -3.74 16.62 12.52
C PHE A 251 -2.86 16.19 13.70
N ALA A 252 -1.53 16.15 13.51
CA ALA A 252 -0.60 15.72 14.55
C ALA A 252 -0.54 16.72 15.72
N GLU A 253 -0.62 18.03 15.44
CA GLU A 253 -0.75 19.07 16.47
C GLU A 253 -1.98 18.87 17.34
N LYS A 254 -3.16 18.73 16.73
CA LYS A 254 -4.41 18.50 17.46
C LYS A 254 -4.39 17.18 18.23
N MET A 255 -3.90 16.12 17.61
CA MET A 255 -3.83 14.79 18.23
C MET A 255 -2.94 14.82 19.49
N THR A 256 -1.76 15.43 19.41
CA THR A 256 -0.85 15.54 20.56
C THR A 256 -1.36 16.54 21.60
N THR A 257 -2.10 17.56 21.20
CA THR A 257 -2.81 18.47 22.12
C THR A 257 -3.86 17.71 22.92
N TYR A 258 -4.70 16.91 22.26
CA TYR A 258 -5.74 16.11 22.94
C TYR A 258 -5.16 15.01 23.82
N ALA A 259 -4.04 14.42 23.43
CA ALA A 259 -3.33 13.41 24.21
C ALA A 259 -2.49 14.00 25.37
N GLY A 260 -2.19 15.30 25.33
CA GLY A 260 -1.25 15.95 26.26
C GLY A 260 0.17 15.37 26.18
N SER A 261 0.60 14.92 24.98
CA SER A 261 1.78 14.08 24.80
C SER A 261 2.99 14.84 24.21
N ALA A 262 2.83 16.05 23.72
CA ALA A 262 3.90 16.90 23.22
C ALA A 262 4.04 18.16 24.05
N ALA A 263 5.29 18.58 24.32
CA ALA A 263 5.58 19.84 25.01
C ALA A 263 5.21 21.07 24.15
N ASP A 264 5.41 20.94 22.84
CA ASP A 264 4.98 21.92 21.82
C ASP A 264 4.30 21.16 20.68
N PRO A 265 2.96 21.04 20.71
CA PRO A 265 2.19 20.33 19.70
C PRO A 265 2.37 20.90 18.29
N GLY A 266 2.49 22.23 18.15
CA GLY A 266 2.68 22.88 16.84
C GLY A 266 4.01 22.53 16.19
N GLU A 267 5.11 22.55 16.95
CA GLU A 267 6.42 22.11 16.45
C GLU A 267 6.42 20.59 16.17
N TYR A 268 5.74 19.79 16.99
CA TYR A 268 5.59 18.37 16.73
C TYR A 268 4.83 18.09 15.43
N GLY A 269 3.74 18.82 15.17
CA GLY A 269 2.98 18.73 13.93
C GLY A 269 3.84 18.97 12.69
N LYS A 270 4.66 20.04 12.72
CA LYS A 270 5.62 20.35 11.64
C LYS A 270 6.67 19.25 11.44
N LEU A 271 7.17 18.69 12.53
CA LEU A 271 8.13 17.58 12.49
C LEU A 271 7.50 16.34 11.83
N ILE A 272 6.26 16.02 12.14
CA ILE A 272 5.54 14.90 11.53
C ILE A 272 5.29 15.15 10.03
N ALA A 273 4.87 16.35 9.65
CA ALA A 273 4.71 16.69 8.23
C ALA A 273 6.03 16.57 7.47
N ALA A 274 7.13 17.08 8.01
CA ALA A 274 8.45 16.96 7.39
C ALA A 274 8.98 15.53 7.31
N ARG A 275 8.52 14.65 8.22
CA ARG A 275 8.90 13.23 8.23
C ARG A 275 8.10 12.39 7.24
N LEU A 276 6.86 12.75 6.98
CA LEU A 276 5.92 11.96 6.15
C LEU A 276 5.76 12.54 4.74
N CYS A 277 6.32 13.71 4.48
CA CYS A 277 6.35 14.31 3.14
C CYS A 277 7.81 14.48 2.68
N PRO A 278 8.13 13.96 1.51
CA PRO A 278 7.26 13.25 0.55
C PRO A 278 6.80 11.87 1.03
N ASP A 279 5.59 11.44 0.61
CA ASP A 279 5.06 10.10 0.90
C ASP A 279 5.79 9.05 0.07
N THR A 280 6.95 8.67 0.55
CA THR A 280 7.82 7.64 -0.01
C THR A 280 8.38 6.76 1.11
N LEU A 281 8.56 5.49 0.84
CA LEU A 281 9.15 4.52 1.77
C LEU A 281 10.67 4.50 1.59
N PRO A 282 11.47 5.05 2.53
CA PRO A 282 12.92 4.98 2.45
C PRO A 282 13.41 3.56 2.73
N TYR A 283 14.46 3.15 2.01
CA TYR A 283 15.08 1.85 2.20
C TYR A 283 16.57 1.87 1.85
N GLU A 284 17.40 1.26 2.71
CA GLU A 284 18.82 1.01 2.44
C GLU A 284 18.94 -0.38 1.79
N LEU A 285 19.26 -0.42 0.49
CA LEU A 285 19.34 -1.66 -0.29
C LEU A 285 20.34 -2.65 0.34
N GLY A 286 19.91 -3.91 0.46
CA GLY A 286 20.73 -4.98 1.02
C GLY A 286 20.73 -5.05 2.56
N THR A 287 19.90 -4.28 3.22
CA THR A 287 19.67 -4.36 4.68
C THR A 287 18.33 -5.00 5.01
N ALA A 288 18.18 -5.51 6.22
CA ALA A 288 16.88 -6.00 6.69
C ALA A 288 15.86 -4.85 6.76
N ALA A 289 14.67 -5.08 6.24
CA ALA A 289 13.59 -4.11 6.34
C ALA A 289 13.08 -4.00 7.77
N ALA A 290 12.76 -2.78 8.20
CA ALA A 290 12.14 -2.47 9.49
C ALA A 290 11.30 -1.20 9.39
N PHE A 291 10.02 -1.30 9.66
CA PHE A 291 9.12 -0.16 9.74
C PHE A 291 8.82 0.16 11.19
N GLU A 292 9.57 1.10 11.77
CA GLU A 292 9.55 1.39 13.20
C GLU A 292 9.34 2.90 13.49
N VAL A 293 8.83 3.22 14.69
CA VAL A 293 8.61 4.61 15.13
C VAL A 293 9.89 5.44 15.06
N ALA A 294 11.03 4.87 15.39
CA ALA A 294 12.32 5.57 15.37
C ALA A 294 12.79 5.89 13.93
N SER A 295 12.59 4.95 13.00
CA SER A 295 13.02 5.08 11.61
C SER A 295 12.23 4.16 10.68
N PHE A 296 12.08 4.57 9.43
CA PHE A 296 11.58 3.73 8.36
C PHE A 296 12.77 3.24 7.53
N ASN A 297 12.84 1.95 7.28
CA ASN A 297 13.83 1.31 6.43
C ASN A 297 13.18 0.14 5.67
N GLY A 298 12.39 0.44 4.67
CA GLY A 298 11.52 -0.55 4.05
C GLY A 298 10.35 -0.95 4.94
N ARG A 299 9.59 -1.96 4.50
CA ARG A 299 8.49 -2.57 5.22
C ARG A 299 8.40 -4.04 4.84
N ALA A 300 8.58 -4.91 5.82
CA ALA A 300 8.37 -6.34 5.67
C ALA A 300 6.89 -6.71 5.79
N LEU A 301 6.50 -7.89 5.28
CA LEU A 301 5.11 -8.38 5.32
C LEU A 301 4.56 -8.54 6.74
N GLY A 302 5.42 -8.72 7.73
CA GLY A 302 5.05 -8.89 9.13
C GLY A 302 5.13 -7.63 9.99
N ASP A 303 5.39 -6.47 9.41
CA ASP A 303 5.48 -5.20 10.15
C ASP A 303 4.09 -4.68 10.51
N ASP A 304 3.93 -4.31 11.78
CA ASP A 304 2.70 -3.74 12.30
C ASP A 304 2.66 -2.23 12.06
N ALA A 305 2.24 -1.88 10.84
CA ALA A 305 2.29 -0.51 10.39
C ALA A 305 1.29 0.41 11.11
N LEU A 306 0.15 -0.11 11.56
CA LEU A 306 -0.85 0.70 12.27
C LEU A 306 -0.33 1.15 13.63
N ASP A 307 0.24 0.26 14.43
CA ASP A 307 0.80 0.56 15.74
C ASP A 307 1.94 1.60 15.64
N VAL A 308 2.78 1.46 14.62
CA VAL A 308 3.86 2.43 14.35
C VAL A 308 3.30 3.81 14.05
N MET A 309 2.31 3.91 13.15
CA MET A 309 1.73 5.18 12.73
C MET A 309 0.87 5.81 13.83
N LEU A 310 0.12 5.02 14.61
CA LEU A 310 -0.62 5.52 15.77
C LEU A 310 0.33 6.10 16.82
N THR A 311 1.39 5.37 17.18
CA THR A 311 2.40 5.85 18.13
C THR A 311 3.07 7.13 17.64
N LEU A 312 3.38 7.20 16.35
CA LEU A 312 3.99 8.38 15.74
C LEU A 312 3.08 9.60 15.82
N VAL A 313 1.81 9.50 15.40
CA VAL A 313 0.92 10.67 15.35
C VAL A 313 0.45 11.12 16.72
N THR A 314 0.42 10.22 17.70
CA THR A 314 -0.01 10.54 19.07
C THR A 314 1.16 10.94 19.98
N ASN A 315 2.40 10.78 19.54
CA ASN A 315 3.61 10.94 20.36
C ASN A 315 3.54 10.22 21.71
N THR A 316 2.88 9.07 21.72
CA THR A 316 2.78 8.21 22.91
C THR A 316 2.58 6.76 22.46
N PRO A 317 3.16 5.77 23.17
CA PRO A 317 2.94 4.37 22.80
C PRO A 317 1.43 4.06 22.70
N LEU A 318 0.99 3.72 21.51
CA LEU A 318 -0.40 3.35 21.25
C LEU A 318 -0.42 2.16 20.31
N VAL A 319 -0.99 1.06 20.79
CA VAL A 319 -1.15 -0.19 20.04
C VAL A 319 -2.62 -0.54 19.93
N ASP A 320 -3.01 -1.13 18.81
CA ASP A 320 -4.39 -1.55 18.58
C ASP A 320 -4.68 -2.97 19.08
N GLY A 321 -3.65 -3.69 19.53
CA GLY A 321 -3.71 -5.04 20.09
C GLY A 321 -3.86 -6.13 19.05
N LEU A 322 -3.65 -5.86 17.78
CA LEU A 322 -3.69 -6.80 16.66
C LEU A 322 -2.36 -6.77 15.91
N ALA A 323 -2.06 -7.85 15.20
CA ALA A 323 -0.84 -7.96 14.40
C ALA A 323 -1.10 -8.75 13.12
N PRO A 324 -0.24 -8.58 12.10
CA PRO A 324 -0.25 -9.40 10.89
C PRO A 324 -0.26 -10.91 11.18
N ASP A 325 -1.01 -11.69 10.38
CA ASP A 325 -1.01 -13.15 10.49
C ASP A 325 0.31 -13.74 9.97
N ARG A 326 1.29 -13.83 10.86
CA ARG A 326 2.62 -14.38 10.53
C ARG A 326 2.57 -15.85 10.10
N GLY A 327 1.50 -16.59 10.42
CA GLY A 327 1.30 -17.95 9.94
C GLY A 327 1.04 -18.03 8.43
N ARG A 328 0.69 -16.91 7.82
CA ARG A 328 0.47 -16.77 6.37
C ARG A 328 1.66 -16.13 5.63
N ILE A 329 2.79 -15.93 6.31
CA ILE A 329 4.03 -15.43 5.70
C ILE A 329 4.99 -16.60 5.47
N ARG A 330 5.57 -16.69 4.26
CA ARG A 330 6.57 -17.69 3.88
C ARG A 330 7.96 -17.08 3.86
N GLN A 331 8.98 -17.94 3.99
CA GLN A 331 10.38 -17.55 3.86
C GLN A 331 10.90 -17.61 2.41
N ASP A 332 10.13 -18.25 1.53
CA ASP A 332 10.46 -18.40 0.11
C ASP A 332 9.45 -17.66 -0.78
N PHE A 333 9.90 -17.23 -1.95
CA PHE A 333 9.08 -16.55 -2.95
C PHE A 333 7.81 -17.37 -3.29
N PRO A 334 6.62 -16.75 -3.39
CA PRO A 334 6.34 -15.32 -3.40
C PRO A 334 6.13 -14.68 -2.02
N TYR A 335 6.57 -15.29 -0.94
CA TYR A 335 6.53 -14.85 0.45
C TYR A 335 5.14 -14.83 1.10
N TYR A 336 4.09 -14.84 0.32
CA TYR A 336 2.72 -15.03 0.79
C TYR A 336 2.39 -16.53 0.91
N GLY A 337 1.72 -16.89 1.99
CA GLY A 337 1.17 -18.23 2.19
C GLY A 337 -0.05 -18.49 1.30
N ALA A 338 -0.65 -19.66 1.48
CA ALA A 338 -1.88 -20.00 0.75
C ALA A 338 -3.00 -18.99 1.09
N PRO A 339 -3.81 -18.58 0.09
CA PRO A 339 -4.99 -17.75 0.35
C PRO A 339 -5.97 -18.50 1.28
N TYR A 340 -6.83 -17.76 1.95
CA TYR A 340 -7.92 -18.35 2.72
C TYR A 340 -8.92 -19.01 1.80
N THR A 341 -9.32 -20.22 2.15
CA THR A 341 -10.35 -20.97 1.40
C THR A 341 -11.74 -20.36 1.61
N ALA A 342 -12.69 -20.71 0.76
CA ALA A 342 -14.07 -20.26 0.93
C ALA A 342 -14.67 -20.69 2.29
N GLU A 343 -14.25 -21.85 2.84
CA GLU A 343 -14.67 -22.31 4.16
C GLU A 343 -14.10 -21.42 5.28
N GLU A 344 -12.82 -21.04 5.19
CA GLU A 344 -12.18 -20.13 6.14
C GLU A 344 -12.77 -18.71 6.08
N GLN A 345 -13.28 -18.28 4.92
CA GLN A 345 -13.90 -16.98 4.70
C GLN A 345 -15.39 -16.92 5.08
N VAL A 346 -15.97 -17.99 5.59
CA VAL A 346 -17.38 -17.95 6.05
C VAL A 346 -17.59 -16.84 7.07
N GLY A 347 -18.54 -15.94 6.77
CA GLY A 347 -18.85 -14.75 7.59
C GLY A 347 -18.00 -13.51 7.28
N VAL A 348 -16.99 -13.61 6.44
CA VAL A 348 -16.27 -12.43 5.91
C VAL A 348 -17.22 -11.69 4.95
N ARG A 349 -17.30 -10.37 5.09
CA ARG A 349 -18.19 -9.55 4.25
C ARG A 349 -17.34 -8.63 3.37
N PRO A 350 -17.83 -8.25 2.17
CA PRO A 350 -17.19 -7.22 1.37
C PRO A 350 -16.90 -5.96 2.18
N MET A 351 -15.84 -5.24 1.81
CA MET A 351 -15.52 -3.96 2.43
C MET A 351 -16.64 -2.95 2.15
N PRO A 352 -17.01 -2.12 3.13
CA PRO A 352 -18.00 -1.08 2.92
C PRO A 352 -17.55 -0.11 1.82
N ARG A 353 -18.39 0.04 0.80
CA ARG A 353 -18.19 1.07 -0.23
C ARG A 353 -19.23 2.16 -0.01
N PRO A 354 -18.87 3.44 -0.09
CA PRO A 354 -19.86 4.51 -0.06
C PRO A 354 -20.88 4.27 -1.19
N ALA A 355 -22.16 4.49 -0.86
CA ALA A 355 -23.22 4.38 -1.89
C ALA A 355 -22.93 5.34 -3.03
N LYS A 356 -23.15 4.89 -4.28
CA LYS A 356 -23.15 5.79 -5.44
C LYS A 356 -24.16 6.90 -5.18
N LYS A 357 -23.72 8.16 -5.20
CA LYS A 357 -24.59 9.32 -5.10
C LYS A 357 -25.31 9.56 -6.42
#